data_31c06a520723958517b50ca128770c11
#
_entry.id   31c06a520723958517b50ca128770c11
#
_cell.length_a   1.000
_cell.length_b   1.000
_cell.length_c   1.000
_cell.angle_alpha   90.00
_cell.angle_beta   90.00
_cell.angle_gamma   90.00
#
_symmetry.space_group_name_H-M   'P 1'
#
loop_
_entity.id
_entity.type
_entity.pdbx_description
1 polymer ?
#
loop_
_entity_poly.entity_id
_entity_poly.type
_entity_poly.pdbx_seq_one_letter_code
_entity_poly.pdbx_strand_id
1 'polypeptide(L)'
;FKNTKLTVQNAQEGPSEEIFKTIMRGLMETKKRLHVERTNTNFKVLGNNMRPYDFIRMVAKRSQSSQFESAGFLFYENHRGIHFRSWESLIRSGDRSRKIKEEYFVTPKGSVIDPAEDMKKVNSYEILKTQDVIAGHASGLFGSRLYNYNRINKSLSITNSNYIQKFNKRNTTEDRGFPFLPNNPEDATNKSYSDFANARVFVSSFDNALHTQSVTDEKNYDNNSSIHQDRLHDSLDHEQIVLSVSVPGNTNLAAGDLIKLNIPSYESIDTVADRIYDVYLSGRYIITEIVHSVNEVNYVTTFKCVRNDVLVPYPQTDESIEDRTNYTEPSKSSIDVLETTFVDDTEN
;
A
#
# COMPACT_ATOMS: atom_id res chain seq x y z
N PHE A 1 -22.41 6.96 16.42
CA PHE A 1 -23.44 7.86 16.91
C PHE A 1 -22.99 9.32 16.98
N LYS A 2 -21.85 9.65 17.66
CA LYS A 2 -21.35 11.04 17.72
C LYS A 2 -21.01 11.61 16.34
N ASN A 3 -20.44 10.83 15.42
CA ASN A 3 -20.12 11.28 14.07
C ASN A 3 -21.35 11.78 13.27
N THR A 4 -22.53 11.27 13.56
CA THR A 4 -23.77 11.68 12.87
C THR A 4 -24.39 12.94 13.44
N LYS A 5 -24.07 13.27 14.70
CA LYS A 5 -24.65 14.44 15.41
C LYS A 5 -23.73 15.66 15.44
N LEU A 6 -22.42 15.44 15.34
CA LEU A 6 -21.44 16.51 15.46
C LEU A 6 -20.95 16.96 14.09
N THR A 7 -20.61 18.22 13.99
CA THR A 7 -20.00 18.82 12.79
C THR A 7 -18.78 19.65 13.20
N VAL A 8 -17.79 19.66 12.33
CA VAL A 8 -16.59 20.50 12.47
C VAL A 8 -16.91 21.85 11.85
N GLN A 9 -17.00 22.90 12.69
CA GLN A 9 -17.34 24.24 12.27
C GLN A 9 -16.17 25.21 12.35
N ASN A 10 -15.22 24.92 13.25
CA ASN A 10 -14.09 25.78 13.51
C ASN A 10 -12.97 25.59 12.48
N ALA A 11 -12.18 26.65 12.28
CA ALA A 11 -10.91 26.53 11.58
C ALA A 11 -9.94 25.67 12.39
N GLN A 12 -9.28 24.77 11.70
CA GLN A 12 -8.23 23.91 12.23
C GLN A 12 -6.90 24.31 11.62
N GLU A 13 -5.87 24.44 12.44
CA GLU A 13 -4.53 24.84 12.02
C GLU A 13 -3.49 23.94 12.68
N GLY A 14 -2.45 23.57 11.94
CA GLY A 14 -1.33 22.77 12.44
C GLY A 14 -1.08 21.49 11.64
N PRO A 15 -0.18 20.63 12.18
CA PRO A 15 0.10 19.31 11.58
C PRO A 15 -1.15 18.43 11.54
N SER A 16 -1.25 17.59 10.50
CA SER A 16 -2.42 16.72 10.32
C SER A 16 -2.71 15.83 11.51
N GLU A 17 -1.67 15.30 12.17
CA GLU A 17 -1.81 14.45 13.34
C GLU A 17 -2.36 15.21 14.57
N GLU A 18 -2.04 16.49 14.71
CA GLU A 18 -2.58 17.31 15.81
C GLU A 18 -4.04 17.68 15.55
N ILE A 19 -4.39 18.01 14.29
CA ILE A 19 -5.78 18.23 13.89
C ILE A 19 -6.61 16.97 14.16
N PHE A 20 -6.08 15.79 13.78
CA PHE A 20 -6.73 14.52 14.06
C PHE A 20 -6.96 14.32 15.57
N LYS A 21 -5.93 14.51 16.39
CA LYS A 21 -6.03 14.36 17.84
C LYS A 21 -7.04 15.34 18.45
N THR A 22 -7.02 16.59 18.02
CA THR A 22 -7.95 17.64 18.47
C THR A 22 -9.39 17.24 18.19
N ILE A 23 -9.69 16.74 17.00
CA ILE A 23 -11.05 16.29 16.66
C ILE A 23 -11.43 15.04 17.47
N MET A 24 -10.55 14.05 17.55
CA MET A 24 -10.87 12.80 18.23
C MET A 24 -10.97 12.97 19.75
N ARG A 25 -10.11 13.76 20.37
CA ARG A 25 -10.13 13.99 21.84
C ARG A 25 -11.06 15.13 22.24
N GLY A 26 -11.03 16.24 21.51
CA GLY A 26 -11.81 17.42 21.83
C GLY A 26 -13.29 17.31 21.39
N LEU A 27 -13.54 17.10 20.10
CA LEU A 27 -14.91 17.10 19.58
C LEU A 27 -15.62 15.74 19.78
N MET A 28 -14.95 14.65 19.45
CA MET A 28 -15.52 13.29 19.58
C MET A 28 -15.42 12.74 20.99
N GLU A 29 -14.55 13.31 21.86
CA GLU A 29 -14.30 12.90 23.24
C GLU A 29 -14.07 11.38 23.38
N THR A 30 -13.36 10.79 22.42
CA THR A 30 -13.14 9.34 22.43
C THR A 30 -12.12 8.98 23.50
N LYS A 31 -12.38 7.89 24.23
CA LYS A 31 -11.46 7.30 25.19
C LYS A 31 -10.60 6.18 24.59
N LYS A 32 -10.89 5.78 23.34
CA LYS A 32 -10.17 4.71 22.64
C LYS A 32 -8.71 5.10 22.42
N ARG A 33 -7.85 4.10 22.35
CA ARG A 33 -6.43 4.31 22.01
C ARG A 33 -6.31 4.90 20.61
N LEU A 34 -5.48 5.92 20.45
CA LEU A 34 -5.16 6.53 19.17
C LEU A 34 -3.77 6.09 18.74
N HIS A 35 -3.67 5.51 17.55
CA HIS A 35 -2.43 5.14 16.89
C HIS A 35 -2.16 6.16 15.78
N VAL A 36 -1.29 7.11 16.05
CA VAL A 36 -1.08 8.28 15.21
C VAL A 36 0.36 8.32 14.75
N GLU A 37 0.55 8.48 13.45
CA GLU A 37 1.84 8.70 12.82
C GLU A 37 2.07 10.20 12.63
N ARG A 38 3.33 10.63 12.72
CA ARG A 38 3.72 12.01 12.48
C ARG A 38 3.63 12.36 11.00
N THR A 39 3.15 13.56 10.71
CA THR A 39 3.00 14.07 9.35
C THR A 39 3.94 15.24 9.08
N ASN A 40 4.31 15.38 7.81
CA ASN A 40 5.10 16.51 7.32
C ASN A 40 4.20 17.64 6.77
N THR A 41 2.88 17.49 6.86
CA THR A 41 1.91 18.38 6.25
C THR A 41 1.25 19.25 7.31
N ASN A 42 1.36 20.55 7.15
CA ASN A 42 0.64 21.54 7.96
C ASN A 42 -0.58 22.03 7.18
N PHE A 43 -1.70 22.12 7.87
CA PHE A 43 -2.95 22.61 7.30
C PHE A 43 -3.45 23.87 8.02
N LYS A 44 -4.15 24.68 7.22
CA LYS A 44 -5.06 25.70 7.71
C LYS A 44 -6.37 25.51 6.98
N VAL A 45 -7.34 24.90 7.61
CA VAL A 45 -8.56 24.44 6.96
C VAL A 45 -9.80 24.71 7.80
N LEU A 46 -10.86 25.20 7.14
CA LEU A 46 -12.17 25.39 7.75
C LEU A 46 -12.99 24.10 7.65
N GLY A 47 -13.62 23.71 8.76
CA GLY A 47 -14.40 22.48 8.83
C GLY A 47 -15.67 22.45 7.98
N ASN A 48 -16.20 23.61 7.64
CA ASN A 48 -17.36 23.80 6.75
C ASN A 48 -18.55 22.87 7.03
N ASN A 49 -18.89 22.69 8.31
CA ASN A 49 -19.96 21.80 8.78
C ASN A 49 -19.82 20.31 8.38
N MET A 50 -18.62 19.87 8.05
CA MET A 50 -18.37 18.46 7.74
C MET A 50 -18.52 17.58 8.98
N ARG A 51 -18.95 16.35 8.79
CA ARG A 51 -18.92 15.34 9.86
C ARG A 51 -17.48 15.06 10.26
N PRO A 52 -17.20 14.77 11.54
CA PRO A 52 -15.84 14.59 12.03
C PRO A 52 -15.02 13.56 11.24
N TYR A 53 -15.60 12.40 10.90
CA TYR A 53 -14.89 11.36 10.14
C TYR A 53 -14.64 11.75 8.68
N ASP A 54 -15.57 12.47 8.05
CA ASP A 54 -15.39 12.94 6.68
C ASP A 54 -14.32 14.04 6.62
N PHE A 55 -14.28 14.90 7.64
CA PHE A 55 -13.23 15.90 7.80
C PHE A 55 -11.85 15.23 8.00
N ILE A 56 -11.75 14.22 8.88
CA ILE A 56 -10.51 13.47 9.09
C ILE A 56 -10.07 12.75 7.80
N ARG A 57 -11.00 12.16 7.04
CA ARG A 57 -10.70 11.55 5.74
C ARG A 57 -10.19 12.56 4.73
N MET A 58 -10.75 13.77 4.72
CA MET A 58 -10.26 14.86 3.88
C MET A 58 -8.83 15.25 4.26
N VAL A 59 -8.54 15.38 5.56
CA VAL A 59 -7.18 15.64 6.07
C VAL A 59 -6.23 14.49 5.70
N ALA A 60 -6.63 13.24 5.91
CA ALA A 60 -5.83 12.05 5.57
C ALA A 60 -5.46 12.00 4.08
N LYS A 61 -6.39 12.39 3.20
CA LYS A 61 -6.15 12.44 1.75
C LYS A 61 -5.07 13.43 1.32
N ARG A 62 -4.69 14.35 2.17
CA ARG A 62 -3.72 15.41 1.90
C ARG A 62 -2.51 15.33 2.82
N SER A 63 -2.46 14.30 3.69
CA SER A 63 -1.37 14.10 4.63
C SER A 63 -0.24 13.29 3.99
N GLN A 64 0.98 13.65 4.34
CA GLN A 64 2.19 12.96 3.98
C GLN A 64 2.95 12.54 5.23
N SER A 65 3.51 11.33 5.24
CA SER A 65 4.32 10.84 6.34
C SER A 65 5.61 11.64 6.46
N SER A 66 6.00 11.97 7.69
CA SER A 66 7.28 12.60 7.94
C SER A 66 8.45 11.61 7.89
N GLN A 67 8.16 10.32 8.00
CA GLN A 67 9.17 9.26 8.06
C GLN A 67 9.36 8.56 6.72
N PHE A 68 8.28 8.33 5.99
CA PHE A 68 8.28 7.51 4.76
C PHE A 68 8.01 8.32 3.49
N GLU A 69 7.75 9.61 3.59
CA GLU A 69 7.35 10.48 2.47
C GLU A 69 6.10 9.99 1.69
N SER A 70 5.39 9.00 2.24
CA SER A 70 4.20 8.41 1.63
C SER A 70 2.97 9.30 1.80
N ALA A 71 2.19 9.44 0.74
CA ALA A 71 0.91 10.15 0.73
C ALA A 71 -0.31 9.23 1.00
N GLY A 72 -0.07 7.97 1.26
CA GLY A 72 -1.10 6.93 1.47
C GLY A 72 -1.66 6.86 2.88
N PHE A 73 -2.07 7.99 3.49
CA PHE A 73 -2.63 7.98 4.85
C PHE A 73 -4.01 7.33 4.90
N LEU A 74 -4.17 6.46 5.89
CA LEU A 74 -5.38 5.71 6.20
C LEU A 74 -5.98 6.17 7.52
N PHE A 75 -7.31 6.24 7.56
CA PHE A 75 -8.09 6.45 8.76
C PHE A 75 -9.07 5.29 8.92
N TYR A 76 -8.87 4.49 9.95
CA TYR A 76 -9.71 3.33 10.26
C TYR A 76 -9.74 3.03 11.76
N GLU A 77 -10.71 2.21 12.15
CA GLU A 77 -10.88 1.73 13.51
C GLU A 77 -10.88 0.21 13.53
N ASN A 78 -10.22 -0.37 14.51
CA ASN A 78 -10.29 -1.79 14.82
C ASN A 78 -10.42 -2.00 16.34
N HIS A 79 -10.44 -3.26 16.80
CA HIS A 79 -10.58 -3.58 18.22
C HIS A 79 -9.42 -3.05 19.09
N ARG A 80 -8.26 -2.73 18.51
CA ARG A 80 -7.10 -2.18 19.23
C ARG A 80 -7.14 -0.66 19.38
N GLY A 81 -7.99 0.03 18.62
CA GLY A 81 -8.14 1.47 18.67
C GLY A 81 -8.42 2.13 17.33
N ILE A 82 -8.15 3.42 17.28
CA ILE A 82 -8.35 4.25 16.10
C ILE A 82 -6.97 4.58 15.52
N HIS A 83 -6.83 4.40 14.22
CA HIS A 83 -5.58 4.52 13.49
C HIS A 83 -5.63 5.69 12.51
N PHE A 84 -4.58 6.50 12.53
CA PHE A 84 -4.29 7.54 11.56
C PHE A 84 -2.82 7.42 11.18
N ARG A 85 -2.55 6.73 10.07
CA ARG A 85 -1.21 6.32 9.70
C ARG A 85 -1.09 6.02 8.22
N SER A 86 0.15 6.09 7.69
CA SER A 86 0.44 5.74 6.32
C SER A 86 0.37 4.23 6.08
N TRP A 87 0.19 3.85 4.81
CA TRP A 87 0.27 2.45 4.40
C TRP A 87 1.63 1.85 4.74
N GLU A 88 2.71 2.54 4.45
CA GLU A 88 4.07 2.06 4.72
C GLU A 88 4.33 1.81 6.21
N SER A 89 3.71 2.57 7.10
CA SER A 89 3.81 2.31 8.53
C SER A 89 3.11 1.02 8.98
N LEU A 90 2.27 0.42 8.13
CA LEU A 90 1.72 -0.92 8.36
C LEU A 90 2.74 -2.02 8.05
N ILE A 91 3.66 -1.75 7.13
CA ILE A 91 4.71 -2.67 6.70
C ILE A 91 5.95 -2.51 7.59
N ARG A 92 6.35 -1.28 7.88
CA ARG A 92 7.57 -0.96 8.63
C ARG A 92 7.30 -0.23 9.94
N SER A 93 8.25 -0.37 10.86
CA SER A 93 8.32 0.40 12.09
C SER A 93 9.73 0.97 12.22
N GLY A 94 9.92 2.21 11.78
CA GLY A 94 11.25 2.79 11.60
C GLY A 94 12.01 2.08 10.46
N ASP A 95 13.27 1.81 10.69
CA ASP A 95 14.15 1.13 9.74
C ASP A 95 13.95 -0.40 9.68
N ARG A 96 13.01 -0.92 10.46
CA ARG A 96 12.77 -2.38 10.56
C ARG A 96 11.43 -2.75 9.98
N SER A 97 11.40 -3.88 9.27
CA SER A 97 10.13 -4.52 8.88
C SER A 97 9.29 -4.85 10.11
N ARG A 98 7.97 -4.65 10.01
CA ARG A 98 7.07 -5.05 11.09
C ARG A 98 7.03 -6.55 11.22
N LYS A 99 6.87 -7.01 12.46
CA LYS A 99 6.74 -8.43 12.75
C LYS A 99 5.48 -8.99 12.08
N ILE A 100 5.65 -10.06 11.33
CA ILE A 100 4.54 -10.86 10.81
C ILE A 100 3.70 -11.33 11.99
N LYS A 101 2.40 -11.10 11.93
CA LYS A 101 1.47 -11.43 13.00
C LYS A 101 1.20 -12.93 13.05
N GLU A 102 0.91 -13.52 11.90
CA GLU A 102 0.65 -14.95 11.72
C GLU A 102 1.14 -15.40 10.35
N GLU A 103 1.49 -16.68 10.27
CA GLU A 103 1.87 -17.34 9.04
C GLU A 103 0.85 -18.46 8.75
N TYR A 104 0.30 -18.48 7.54
CA TYR A 104 -0.72 -19.41 7.11
C TYR A 104 -0.23 -20.25 5.93
N PHE A 105 -0.68 -21.47 5.87
CA PHE A 105 -0.27 -22.45 4.85
C PHE A 105 -1.50 -22.98 4.12
N VAL A 106 -1.42 -23.02 2.81
CA VAL A 106 -2.33 -23.80 1.99
C VAL A 106 -1.75 -25.21 1.85
N THR A 107 -2.50 -26.20 2.33
CA THR A 107 -2.04 -27.60 2.26
C THR A 107 -2.91 -28.40 1.30
N PRO A 108 -2.33 -29.31 0.51
CA PRO A 108 -3.11 -30.23 -0.31
C PRO A 108 -4.08 -31.06 0.53
N LYS A 109 -5.20 -31.44 -0.06
CA LYS A 109 -6.17 -32.33 0.62
C LYS A 109 -5.51 -33.66 0.96
N GLY A 110 -5.72 -34.13 2.19
CA GLY A 110 -5.21 -35.43 2.65
C GLY A 110 -3.80 -35.40 3.25
N SER A 111 -3.12 -34.28 3.32
CA SER A 111 -1.85 -34.19 4.05
C SER A 111 -2.10 -34.28 5.56
N VAL A 112 -1.30 -35.11 6.23
CA VAL A 112 -1.27 -35.19 7.71
C VAL A 112 -0.53 -33.98 8.22
N ILE A 113 -1.18 -33.18 9.06
CA ILE A 113 -0.62 -31.97 9.67
C ILE A 113 -0.57 -32.18 11.17
N ASP A 114 0.48 -31.66 11.81
CA ASP A 114 0.52 -31.58 13.27
C ASP A 114 -0.69 -30.79 13.78
N PRO A 115 -1.41 -31.26 14.81
CA PRO A 115 -2.53 -30.52 15.40
C PRO A 115 -2.20 -29.05 15.78
N ALA A 116 -0.95 -28.77 16.13
CA ALA A 116 -0.49 -27.41 16.44
C ALA A 116 -0.44 -26.51 15.18
N GLU A 117 -0.24 -27.07 14.01
CA GLU A 117 -0.22 -26.35 12.72
C GLU A 117 -1.60 -26.28 12.05
N ASP A 118 -2.56 -27.11 12.47
CA ASP A 118 -3.88 -27.17 11.86
C ASP A 118 -4.63 -25.82 11.98
N MET A 119 -4.40 -25.09 13.05
CA MET A 119 -4.95 -23.73 13.24
C MET A 119 -4.35 -22.69 12.29
N LYS A 120 -3.23 -22.98 11.61
CA LYS A 120 -2.60 -22.12 10.62
C LYS A 120 -2.92 -22.51 9.19
N LYS A 121 -3.74 -23.54 9.03
CA LYS A 121 -4.16 -24.02 7.72
C LYS A 121 -5.21 -23.09 7.12
N VAL A 122 -5.03 -22.77 5.86
CA VAL A 122 -6.03 -22.06 5.05
C VAL A 122 -7.14 -23.02 4.68
N ASN A 123 -8.38 -22.70 5.03
CA ASN A 123 -9.57 -23.47 4.66
C ASN A 123 -9.89 -23.33 3.18
N SER A 124 -9.85 -22.10 2.69
CA SER A 124 -10.05 -21.75 1.29
C SER A 124 -9.42 -20.37 1.00
N TYR A 125 -9.02 -20.18 -0.24
CA TYR A 125 -8.61 -18.86 -0.72
C TYR A 125 -9.20 -18.63 -2.11
N GLU A 126 -9.38 -17.35 -2.45
CA GLU A 126 -9.87 -16.89 -3.73
C GLU A 126 -9.08 -15.67 -4.16
N ILE A 127 -8.67 -15.64 -5.43
CA ILE A 127 -7.97 -14.50 -6.01
C ILE A 127 -9.06 -13.54 -6.53
N LEU A 128 -9.24 -12.41 -5.83
CA LEU A 128 -10.23 -11.40 -6.21
C LEU A 128 -9.72 -10.47 -7.29
N LYS A 129 -8.43 -10.18 -7.27
CA LYS A 129 -7.78 -9.29 -8.25
C LYS A 129 -6.34 -9.72 -8.43
N THR A 130 -5.92 -9.75 -9.66
CA THR A 130 -4.51 -9.83 -10.06
C THR A 130 -4.13 -8.55 -10.78
N GLN A 131 -2.84 -8.37 -11.01
CA GLN A 131 -2.34 -7.23 -11.77
C GLN A 131 -2.99 -7.18 -13.17
N ASP A 132 -3.52 -6.00 -13.50
CA ASP A 132 -3.95 -5.65 -14.84
C ASP A 132 -3.04 -4.53 -15.39
N VAL A 133 -2.12 -4.88 -16.27
CA VAL A 133 -1.14 -3.95 -16.83
C VAL A 133 -1.82 -2.88 -17.69
N ILE A 134 -2.81 -3.26 -18.49
CA ILE A 134 -3.50 -2.34 -19.40
C ILE A 134 -4.31 -1.32 -18.61
N ALA A 135 -5.09 -1.78 -17.64
CA ALA A 135 -5.84 -0.90 -16.75
C ALA A 135 -4.90 -0.05 -15.87
N GLY A 136 -3.78 -0.61 -15.41
CA GLY A 136 -2.75 0.11 -14.67
C GLY A 136 -2.13 1.25 -15.49
N HIS A 137 -1.80 0.99 -16.75
CA HIS A 137 -1.29 2.00 -17.69
C HIS A 137 -2.33 3.10 -17.93
N ALA A 138 -3.56 2.75 -18.26
CA ALA A 138 -4.64 3.69 -18.54
C ALA A 138 -5.02 4.54 -17.30
N SER A 139 -4.89 3.98 -16.09
CA SER A 139 -5.16 4.70 -14.83
C SER A 139 -4.03 5.62 -14.40
N GLY A 140 -2.82 5.48 -14.98
CA GLY A 140 -1.65 6.28 -14.66
C GLY A 140 -0.79 5.70 -13.54
N LEU A 141 -0.92 4.39 -13.25
CA LEU A 141 -0.08 3.71 -12.26
C LEU A 141 1.40 3.74 -12.66
N PHE A 142 1.70 3.32 -13.90
CA PHE A 142 3.08 3.21 -14.37
C PHE A 142 3.70 4.56 -14.75
N GLY A 143 2.91 5.44 -15.35
CA GLY A 143 3.36 6.78 -15.73
C GLY A 143 2.19 7.75 -15.78
N SER A 144 2.38 8.95 -15.25
CA SER A 144 1.36 10.00 -15.30
C SER A 144 2.00 11.39 -15.31
N ARG A 145 1.26 12.35 -15.84
CA ARG A 145 1.65 13.77 -15.86
C ARG A 145 0.62 14.63 -15.17
N LEU A 146 1.07 15.48 -14.28
CA LEU A 146 0.24 16.46 -13.60
C LEU A 146 0.59 17.86 -14.09
N TYR A 147 -0.42 18.56 -14.62
CA TYR A 147 -0.39 19.99 -14.84
C TYR A 147 -1.05 20.67 -13.66
N ASN A 148 -0.29 21.42 -12.89
CA ASN A 148 -0.79 22.18 -11.76
C ASN A 148 -0.70 23.67 -12.04
N TYR A 149 -1.86 24.33 -12.12
CA TYR A 149 -1.95 25.76 -12.34
C TYR A 149 -2.27 26.47 -11.03
N ASN A 150 -1.34 27.29 -10.58
CA ASN A 150 -1.54 28.17 -9.42
C ASN A 150 -2.17 29.49 -9.89
N ARG A 151 -3.41 29.73 -9.48
CA ARG A 151 -4.17 30.92 -9.88
C ARG A 151 -3.65 32.20 -9.24
N ILE A 152 -3.05 32.13 -8.05
CA ILE A 152 -2.53 33.30 -7.35
C ILE A 152 -1.28 33.81 -8.04
N ASN A 153 -0.29 32.94 -8.22
CA ASN A 153 0.98 33.28 -8.81
C ASN A 153 0.97 33.23 -10.35
N LYS A 154 -0.15 32.78 -10.95
CA LYS A 154 -0.30 32.58 -12.41
C LYS A 154 0.82 31.71 -13.00
N SER A 155 1.31 30.75 -12.22
CA SER A 155 2.37 29.83 -12.61
C SER A 155 1.80 28.45 -12.96
N LEU A 156 2.41 27.80 -13.95
CA LEU A 156 2.12 26.43 -14.35
C LEU A 156 3.32 25.56 -13.97
N SER A 157 3.09 24.53 -13.16
CA SER A 157 4.07 23.48 -12.88
C SER A 157 3.66 22.18 -13.55
N ILE A 158 4.65 21.44 -14.06
CA ILE A 158 4.45 20.15 -14.72
C ILE A 158 5.25 19.11 -13.94
N THR A 159 4.58 18.09 -13.42
CA THR A 159 5.20 17.01 -12.67
C THR A 159 4.92 15.68 -13.35
N ASN A 160 5.99 14.94 -13.69
CA ASN A 160 5.88 13.59 -14.22
C ASN A 160 6.07 12.59 -13.09
N SER A 161 5.28 11.53 -13.11
CA SER A 161 5.39 10.40 -12.19
C SER A 161 5.89 9.18 -12.95
N ASN A 162 6.88 8.51 -12.39
CA ASN A 162 7.43 7.25 -12.91
C ASN A 162 7.30 6.17 -11.82
N TYR A 163 6.76 5.00 -12.20
CA TYR A 163 6.47 3.91 -11.28
C TYR A 163 7.73 3.36 -10.61
N ILE A 164 8.77 3.06 -11.40
CA ILE A 164 10.01 2.47 -10.88
C ILE A 164 10.70 3.41 -9.89
N GLN A 165 10.79 4.71 -10.21
CA GLN A 165 11.38 5.69 -9.31
C GLN A 165 10.63 5.81 -7.98
N LYS A 166 9.31 5.69 -8.01
CA LYS A 166 8.48 5.71 -6.81
C LYS A 166 8.61 4.42 -6.02
N PHE A 167 8.60 3.28 -6.69
CA PHE A 167 8.76 1.96 -6.08
C PHE A 167 10.09 1.86 -5.32
N ASN A 168 11.20 2.27 -5.94
CA ASN A 168 12.53 2.21 -5.32
C ASN A 168 12.68 3.11 -4.09
N LYS A 169 11.87 4.18 -3.99
CA LYS A 169 11.88 5.11 -2.84
C LYS A 169 10.97 4.68 -1.70
N ARG A 170 10.09 3.72 -1.93
CA ARG A 170 9.04 3.31 -0.99
C ARG A 170 9.30 1.94 -0.38
N ASN A 171 8.64 1.71 0.73
CA ASN A 171 8.67 0.41 1.38
C ASN A 171 7.54 -0.44 0.84
N THR A 172 7.88 -1.63 0.39
CA THR A 172 6.96 -2.61 -0.16
C THR A 172 6.64 -3.70 0.84
N THR A 173 5.65 -4.53 0.53
CA THR A 173 5.17 -5.59 1.42
C THR A 173 6.27 -6.62 1.73
N GLU A 174 7.12 -6.92 0.77
CA GLU A 174 8.26 -7.85 0.90
C GLU A 174 9.57 -7.18 1.35
N ASP A 175 9.51 -5.88 1.67
CA ASP A 175 10.70 -5.13 2.12
C ASP A 175 11.85 -5.20 1.10
N ARG A 176 11.64 -4.69 -0.09
CA ARG A 176 12.45 -4.70 -1.32
C ARG A 176 12.04 -5.77 -2.35
N GLY A 177 10.76 -6.07 -2.43
CA GLY A 177 10.22 -6.89 -3.51
C GLY A 177 10.36 -6.22 -4.89
N PHE A 178 10.01 -6.95 -5.93
CA PHE A 178 10.07 -6.46 -7.30
C PHE A 178 8.77 -5.80 -7.72
N PRO A 179 8.84 -4.75 -8.56
CA PRO A 179 7.64 -4.09 -9.07
C PRO A 179 6.85 -4.99 -10.01
N PHE A 180 5.53 -4.80 -10.03
CA PHE A 180 4.64 -5.40 -11.01
C PHE A 180 4.74 -4.69 -12.38
N LEU A 181 5.92 -4.53 -12.91
CA LEU A 181 6.13 -3.95 -14.23
C LEU A 181 6.60 -5.05 -15.18
N PRO A 182 5.83 -5.37 -16.24
CA PRO A 182 6.33 -6.28 -17.26
C PRO A 182 7.55 -5.62 -17.90
N ASN A 183 8.56 -6.45 -18.13
CA ASN A 183 9.74 -5.99 -18.80
C ASN A 183 9.41 -5.58 -20.24
N ASN A 184 10.15 -4.56 -20.65
CA ASN A 184 10.10 -3.91 -21.94
C ASN A 184 9.29 -4.67 -22.98
N PRO A 185 8.17 -4.10 -23.46
CA PRO A 185 7.70 -4.55 -24.76
C PRO A 185 8.88 -4.32 -25.73
N GLU A 186 9.12 -5.22 -26.64
CA GLU A 186 10.03 -5.06 -27.76
C GLU A 186 9.55 -3.89 -28.63
N ASP A 187 9.53 -2.70 -28.07
CA ASP A 187 9.23 -1.49 -28.81
C ASP A 187 10.53 -0.98 -29.41
N ALA A 188 10.46 -0.59 -30.67
CA ALA A 188 11.55 0.03 -31.40
C ALA A 188 12.20 1.25 -30.69
N THR A 189 11.55 1.77 -29.63
CA THR A 189 12.02 2.92 -28.83
C THR A 189 12.72 2.55 -27.54
N ASN A 190 12.77 1.27 -27.17
CA ASN A 190 13.37 0.78 -25.91
C ASN A 190 12.84 1.47 -24.63
N LYS A 191 11.58 1.91 -24.66
CA LYS A 191 10.91 2.58 -23.53
C LYS A 191 10.11 1.60 -22.70
N SER A 192 10.21 1.75 -21.37
CA SER A 192 9.37 1.00 -20.42
C SER A 192 7.97 1.62 -20.31
N TYR A 193 6.99 0.88 -19.79
CA TYR A 193 5.65 1.42 -19.49
C TYR A 193 5.70 2.64 -18.56
N SER A 194 6.70 2.72 -17.69
CA SER A 194 6.90 3.84 -16.76
C SER A 194 7.38 5.13 -17.43
N ASP A 195 7.90 5.06 -18.65
CA ASP A 195 8.42 6.21 -19.38
C ASP A 195 7.33 6.99 -20.13
N PHE A 196 6.14 6.42 -20.23
CA PHE A 196 4.99 7.05 -20.87
C PHE A 196 4.22 7.96 -19.89
N ALA A 197 4.82 9.08 -19.48
CA ALA A 197 4.16 10.06 -18.60
C ALA A 197 2.82 10.59 -19.14
N ASN A 198 2.61 10.52 -20.47
CA ASN A 198 1.35 10.94 -21.11
C ASN A 198 0.25 9.86 -21.06
N ALA A 199 0.51 8.68 -20.53
CA ALA A 199 -0.49 7.62 -20.38
C ALA A 199 -1.73 8.12 -19.61
N ARG A 200 -1.50 8.94 -18.59
CA ARG A 200 -2.56 9.63 -17.87
C ARG A 200 -2.16 11.07 -17.57
N VAL A 201 -3.01 12.00 -17.95
CA VAL A 201 -2.82 13.43 -17.71
C VAL A 201 -3.83 13.91 -16.69
N PHE A 202 -3.34 14.54 -15.63
CA PHE A 202 -4.13 15.20 -14.61
C PHE A 202 -3.96 16.71 -14.72
N VAL A 203 -5.05 17.43 -14.55
CA VAL A 203 -5.05 18.89 -14.48
C VAL A 203 -5.61 19.29 -13.13
N SER A 204 -4.83 20.01 -12.36
CA SER A 204 -5.23 20.53 -11.06
C SER A 204 -5.09 22.05 -11.03
N SER A 205 -6.08 22.73 -10.50
CA SER A 205 -5.99 24.12 -10.13
C SER A 205 -5.85 24.21 -8.61
N PHE A 206 -4.71 23.79 -8.09
CA PHE A 206 -4.50 23.77 -6.65
C PHE A 206 -3.91 25.08 -6.17
N ASP A 207 -4.58 25.67 -5.20
CA ASP A 207 -4.20 26.93 -4.60
C ASP A 207 -3.61 26.65 -3.21
N ASN A 208 -2.29 26.61 -3.13
CA ASN A 208 -1.58 26.28 -1.89
C ASN A 208 -1.82 27.33 -0.79
N ALA A 209 -2.09 28.58 -1.14
CA ALA A 209 -2.32 29.64 -0.17
C ALA A 209 -3.53 29.38 0.74
N LEU A 210 -4.46 28.53 0.31
CA LEU A 210 -5.64 28.16 1.12
C LEU A 210 -5.31 27.08 2.17
N HIS A 211 -4.15 26.42 2.09
CA HIS A 211 -3.85 25.24 2.89
C HIS A 211 -2.52 25.29 3.62
N THR A 212 -1.68 26.31 3.42
CA THR A 212 -0.38 26.47 4.07
C THR A 212 -0.30 27.72 4.93
N GLN A 213 0.52 27.68 5.97
CA GLN A 213 0.70 28.82 6.89
C GLN A 213 1.40 30.03 6.25
N SER A 214 2.11 29.83 5.14
CA SER A 214 2.89 30.89 4.50
C SER A 214 2.70 30.90 2.99
N VAL A 215 2.28 32.04 2.49
CA VAL A 215 2.16 32.32 1.05
C VAL A 215 3.55 32.41 0.37
N THR A 216 4.60 32.61 1.17
CA THR A 216 5.96 32.89 0.70
C THR A 216 6.88 31.65 0.70
N ASP A 217 6.41 30.52 1.18
CA ASP A 217 7.22 29.31 1.31
C ASP A 217 7.17 28.48 0.01
N GLU A 218 8.01 28.86 -0.96
CA GLU A 218 8.08 28.23 -2.29
C GLU A 218 8.35 26.71 -2.21
N LYS A 219 9.10 26.26 -1.21
CA LYS A 219 9.41 24.83 -1.03
C LYS A 219 8.19 23.97 -0.70
N ASN A 220 7.16 24.53 -0.07
CA ASN A 220 5.91 23.83 0.21
C ASN A 220 4.97 23.75 -0.99
N TYR A 221 5.18 24.57 -2.02
CA TYR A 221 4.34 24.57 -3.22
C TYR A 221 4.49 23.28 -4.04
N ASP A 222 5.71 22.83 -4.25
CA ASP A 222 5.98 21.66 -5.10
C ASP A 222 5.54 20.35 -4.43
N ASN A 223 5.74 20.22 -3.13
CA ASN A 223 5.37 19.02 -2.39
C ASN A 223 3.84 18.80 -2.33
N ASN A 224 3.05 19.86 -2.17
CA ASN A 224 1.60 19.73 -2.07
C ASN A 224 0.92 19.42 -3.41
N SER A 225 1.47 19.82 -4.54
CA SER A 225 0.90 19.50 -5.84
C SER A 225 1.07 18.02 -6.21
N SER A 226 2.17 17.40 -5.79
CA SER A 226 2.46 15.99 -6.05
C SER A 226 1.68 15.04 -5.13
N ILE A 227 1.25 15.47 -3.94
CA ILE A 227 0.55 14.60 -2.96
C ILE A 227 -0.68 13.90 -3.59
N HIS A 228 -1.46 14.59 -4.41
CA HIS A 228 -2.62 13.98 -5.06
C HIS A 228 -2.21 12.90 -6.06
N GLN A 229 -1.16 13.16 -6.85
CA GLN A 229 -0.63 12.20 -7.81
C GLN A 229 0.01 11.01 -7.08
N ASP A 230 0.76 11.27 -6.01
CA ASP A 230 1.38 10.25 -5.17
C ASP A 230 0.33 9.37 -4.49
N ARG A 231 -0.73 9.99 -3.94
CA ARG A 231 -1.82 9.24 -3.33
C ARG A 231 -2.56 8.36 -4.33
N LEU A 232 -2.83 8.86 -5.53
CA LEU A 232 -3.47 8.05 -6.57
C LEU A 232 -2.60 6.86 -6.94
N HIS A 233 -1.31 7.11 -7.13
CA HIS A 233 -0.33 6.06 -7.38
C HIS A 233 -0.34 5.03 -6.25
N ASP A 234 -0.27 5.46 -4.98
CA ASP A 234 -0.33 4.57 -3.83
C ASP A 234 -1.60 3.73 -3.79
N SER A 235 -2.75 4.35 -4.04
CA SER A 235 -4.02 3.63 -4.01
C SER A 235 -4.14 2.56 -5.10
N LEU A 236 -3.52 2.78 -6.26
CA LEU A 236 -3.49 1.81 -7.36
C LEU A 236 -2.44 0.71 -7.11
N ASP A 237 -1.29 1.09 -6.55
CA ASP A 237 -0.19 0.19 -6.26
C ASP A 237 -0.54 -0.81 -5.15
N HIS A 238 -1.18 -0.36 -4.08
CA HIS A 238 -1.46 -1.21 -2.92
C HIS A 238 -2.43 -2.37 -3.19
N GLU A 239 -3.21 -2.30 -4.25
CA GLU A 239 -4.19 -3.33 -4.64
C GLU A 239 -3.79 -4.08 -5.91
N GLN A 240 -2.50 -4.40 -6.08
CA GLN A 240 -2.04 -5.16 -7.24
C GLN A 240 -2.50 -6.61 -7.18
N ILE A 241 -2.36 -7.25 -6.02
CA ILE A 241 -2.94 -8.56 -5.75
C ILE A 241 -3.87 -8.46 -4.57
N VAL A 242 -5.09 -8.96 -4.72
CA VAL A 242 -6.10 -9.01 -3.67
C VAL A 242 -6.58 -10.44 -3.52
N LEU A 243 -6.40 -10.99 -2.32
CA LEU A 243 -6.87 -12.34 -1.97
C LEU A 243 -7.96 -12.25 -0.91
N SER A 244 -8.94 -13.14 -1.01
CA SER A 244 -9.87 -13.48 0.06
C SER A 244 -9.47 -14.81 0.65
N VAL A 245 -9.20 -14.85 1.94
CA VAL A 245 -8.68 -16.04 2.61
C VAL A 245 -9.55 -16.38 3.80
N SER A 246 -9.92 -17.65 3.92
CA SER A 246 -10.68 -18.21 5.03
C SER A 246 -9.79 -19.13 5.87
N VAL A 247 -9.71 -18.87 7.16
CA VAL A 247 -8.90 -19.60 8.13
C VAL A 247 -9.71 -20.00 9.35
N PRO A 248 -9.26 -20.94 10.18
CA PRO A 248 -9.85 -21.21 11.49
C PRO A 248 -9.93 -19.91 12.31
N GLY A 249 -10.94 -19.82 13.19
CA GLY A 249 -11.24 -18.61 13.94
C GLY A 249 -10.06 -18.07 14.74
N ASN A 250 -9.70 -16.82 14.50
CA ASN A 250 -8.60 -16.13 15.17
C ASN A 250 -8.99 -14.68 15.52
N THR A 251 -9.29 -14.42 16.78
CA THR A 251 -9.67 -13.09 17.28
C THR A 251 -8.49 -12.12 17.39
N ASN A 252 -7.26 -12.62 17.30
CA ASN A 252 -6.04 -11.77 17.39
C ASN A 252 -5.73 -11.00 16.11
N LEU A 253 -6.38 -11.38 14.99
CA LEU A 253 -6.22 -10.67 13.72
C LEU A 253 -7.04 -9.39 13.69
N ALA A 254 -6.50 -8.39 13.03
CA ALA A 254 -7.17 -7.11 12.80
C ALA A 254 -6.80 -6.54 11.43
N ALA A 255 -7.66 -5.67 10.90
CA ALA A 255 -7.29 -4.86 9.75
C ALA A 255 -6.04 -4.03 10.04
N GLY A 256 -5.09 -4.03 9.10
CA GLY A 256 -3.77 -3.43 9.24
C GLY A 256 -2.68 -4.36 9.80
N ASP A 257 -2.97 -5.64 10.04
CA ASP A 257 -1.95 -6.63 10.40
C ASP A 257 -1.24 -7.17 9.16
N LEU A 258 0.06 -7.41 9.32
CA LEU A 258 0.91 -8.05 8.34
C LEU A 258 0.92 -9.56 8.60
N ILE A 259 0.56 -10.34 7.60
CA ILE A 259 0.56 -11.81 7.63
C ILE A 259 1.44 -12.37 6.51
N LYS A 260 1.83 -13.64 6.63
CA LYS A 260 2.50 -14.38 5.55
C LYS A 260 1.61 -15.52 5.08
N LEU A 261 1.45 -15.64 3.78
CA LEU A 261 0.73 -16.74 3.13
C LEU A 261 1.72 -17.58 2.34
N ASN A 262 1.66 -18.89 2.55
CA ASN A 262 2.45 -19.88 1.83
C ASN A 262 1.47 -20.70 0.97
N ILE A 263 1.44 -20.43 -0.32
CA ILE A 263 0.58 -21.09 -1.30
C ILE A 263 1.45 -22.03 -2.12
N PRO A 264 1.14 -23.33 -2.18
CA PRO A 264 1.94 -24.27 -2.94
C PRO A 264 1.85 -23.99 -4.44
N SER A 265 2.94 -24.19 -5.15
CA SER A 265 2.91 -24.28 -6.62
C SER A 265 2.16 -25.54 -7.04
N TYR A 266 1.38 -25.43 -8.12
CA TYR A 266 0.70 -26.58 -8.72
C TYR A 266 1.55 -27.33 -9.75
N GLU A 267 2.84 -27.03 -9.81
CA GLU A 267 3.78 -27.76 -10.65
C GLU A 267 3.96 -29.20 -10.14
N SER A 268 4.19 -30.12 -11.08
CA SER A 268 4.41 -31.54 -10.75
C SER A 268 5.69 -31.70 -9.94
N ILE A 269 5.57 -32.19 -8.73
CA ILE A 269 6.71 -32.40 -7.81
C ILE A 269 6.94 -33.92 -7.70
N ASP A 270 8.11 -34.38 -8.08
CA ASP A 270 8.49 -35.79 -8.01
C ASP A 270 8.85 -36.27 -6.57
N THR A 271 9.04 -35.33 -5.64
CA THR A 271 9.41 -35.67 -4.24
C THR A 271 8.68 -34.80 -3.21
N VAL A 272 8.16 -35.43 -2.16
CA VAL A 272 7.40 -34.78 -1.05
C VAL A 272 8.26 -33.84 -0.19
N ALA A 273 9.60 -33.92 -0.34
CA ALA A 273 10.54 -33.16 0.49
C ALA A 273 10.63 -31.65 0.13
N ASP A 274 10.41 -31.33 -1.12
CA ASP A 274 10.53 -29.95 -1.59
C ASP A 274 9.13 -29.35 -1.84
N ARG A 275 8.52 -28.79 -0.81
CA ARG A 275 7.30 -27.97 -0.97
C ARG A 275 7.69 -26.69 -1.68
N ILE A 276 7.48 -26.67 -2.99
CA ILE A 276 7.69 -25.46 -3.80
C ILE A 276 6.47 -24.56 -3.61
N TYR A 277 6.71 -23.39 -3.08
CA TYR A 277 5.68 -22.35 -2.97
C TYR A 277 5.61 -21.55 -4.26
N ASP A 278 4.38 -21.16 -4.63
CA ASP A 278 4.16 -20.23 -5.72
C ASP A 278 4.84 -18.88 -5.40
N VAL A 279 5.81 -18.50 -6.19
CA VAL A 279 6.64 -17.31 -5.98
C VAL A 279 5.88 -16.00 -6.20
N TYR A 280 4.77 -16.03 -6.95
CA TYR A 280 3.97 -14.85 -7.23
C TYR A 280 2.83 -14.66 -6.25
N LEU A 281 2.30 -15.75 -5.69
CA LEU A 281 1.17 -15.68 -4.75
C LEU A 281 1.59 -15.85 -3.29
N SER A 282 2.72 -16.54 -3.01
CA SER A 282 3.22 -16.62 -1.65
C SER A 282 3.93 -15.34 -1.23
N GLY A 283 3.90 -15.03 0.07
CA GLY A 283 4.60 -13.87 0.61
C GLY A 283 3.78 -13.11 1.65
N ARG A 284 4.18 -11.86 1.90
CA ARG A 284 3.58 -11.01 2.91
C ARG A 284 2.38 -10.26 2.36
N TYR A 285 1.33 -10.18 3.17
CA TYR A 285 0.08 -9.49 2.85
C TYR A 285 -0.37 -8.65 4.01
N ILE A 286 -1.04 -7.53 3.72
CA ILE A 286 -1.72 -6.70 4.72
C ILE A 286 -3.21 -7.01 4.70
N ILE A 287 -3.79 -7.24 5.86
CA ILE A 287 -5.23 -7.43 6.02
C ILE A 287 -5.93 -6.09 5.88
N THR A 288 -6.86 -5.98 4.93
CA THR A 288 -7.67 -4.77 4.71
C THR A 288 -9.06 -4.91 5.31
N GLU A 289 -9.65 -6.09 5.25
CA GLU A 289 -10.99 -6.36 5.76
C GLU A 289 -10.98 -7.70 6.48
N ILE A 290 -11.71 -7.79 7.58
CA ILE A 290 -11.82 -9.03 8.36
C ILE A 290 -13.27 -9.24 8.81
N VAL A 291 -13.75 -10.46 8.65
CA VAL A 291 -15.08 -10.91 9.07
C VAL A 291 -14.92 -12.17 9.91
N HIS A 292 -15.52 -12.15 11.09
CA HIS A 292 -15.59 -13.30 11.97
C HIS A 292 -16.99 -13.90 11.88
N SER A 293 -17.08 -15.16 11.48
CA SER A 293 -18.32 -15.93 11.41
C SER A 293 -18.29 -17.02 12.47
N VAL A 294 -19.21 -16.92 13.41
CA VAL A 294 -19.35 -17.86 14.53
C VAL A 294 -20.72 -18.54 14.43
N ASN A 295 -20.71 -19.85 14.24
CA ASN A 295 -21.89 -20.69 14.27
C ASN A 295 -21.78 -21.68 15.45
N GLU A 296 -22.84 -22.40 15.75
CA GLU A 296 -22.87 -23.38 16.86
C GLU A 296 -21.73 -24.43 16.79
N VAL A 297 -21.27 -24.74 15.60
CA VAL A 297 -20.26 -25.80 15.34
C VAL A 297 -18.89 -25.24 14.93
N ASN A 298 -18.87 -24.11 14.24
CA ASN A 298 -17.65 -23.60 13.61
C ASN A 298 -17.42 -22.12 13.91
N TYR A 299 -16.15 -21.78 14.14
CA TYR A 299 -15.67 -20.42 14.13
C TYR A 299 -14.67 -20.24 12.99
N VAL A 300 -14.99 -19.38 12.05
CA VAL A 300 -14.19 -19.09 10.86
C VAL A 300 -13.90 -17.60 10.77
N THR A 301 -12.67 -17.27 10.42
CA THR A 301 -12.24 -15.91 10.13
C THR A 301 -11.95 -15.80 8.64
N THR A 302 -12.69 -14.94 7.95
CA THR A 302 -12.44 -14.61 6.54
C THR A 302 -11.88 -13.19 6.46
N PHE A 303 -10.79 -13.03 5.74
CA PHE A 303 -10.18 -11.72 5.55
C PHE A 303 -9.79 -11.49 4.10
N LYS A 304 -9.86 -10.22 3.69
CA LYS A 304 -9.23 -9.76 2.46
C LYS A 304 -7.85 -9.23 2.78
N CYS A 305 -6.90 -9.57 1.96
CA CYS A 305 -5.54 -9.11 2.11
C CYS A 305 -4.96 -8.68 0.76
N VAL A 306 -4.03 -7.76 0.81
CA VAL A 306 -3.45 -7.10 -0.37
C VAL A 306 -1.94 -7.05 -0.29
N ARG A 307 -1.32 -7.00 -1.47
CA ARG A 307 0.12 -6.78 -1.61
C ARG A 307 0.42 -5.98 -2.88
N ASN A 308 1.57 -5.30 -2.88
CA ASN A 308 2.00 -4.40 -3.94
C ASN A 308 3.31 -4.80 -4.63
N ASP A 309 3.82 -5.99 -4.35
CA ASP A 309 5.09 -6.47 -4.89
C ASP A 309 5.11 -7.99 -5.05
N VAL A 310 6.15 -8.54 -5.64
CA VAL A 310 6.41 -9.98 -5.78
C VAL A 310 7.79 -10.31 -5.25
N LEU A 311 7.99 -11.57 -4.84
CA LEU A 311 9.29 -12.05 -4.34
C LEU A 311 10.35 -12.12 -5.43
N VAL A 312 9.94 -12.40 -6.66
CA VAL A 312 10.82 -12.64 -7.80
C VAL A 312 10.35 -11.82 -8.99
N PRO A 313 11.26 -11.20 -9.75
CA PRO A 313 10.88 -10.47 -10.96
C PRO A 313 10.20 -11.42 -11.96
N TYR A 314 9.27 -10.87 -12.75
CA TYR A 314 8.72 -11.62 -13.88
C TYR A 314 9.82 -11.93 -14.89
N PRO A 315 9.84 -13.15 -15.47
CA PRO A 315 10.83 -13.52 -16.47
C PRO A 315 10.73 -12.59 -17.68
N GLN A 316 11.86 -12.16 -18.19
CA GLN A 316 11.96 -11.21 -19.31
C GLN A 316 11.88 -11.89 -20.69
N THR A 317 12.16 -13.17 -20.77
CA THR A 317 12.15 -13.98 -22.01
C THR A 317 11.80 -15.41 -21.65
N ASP A 318 11.65 -16.28 -22.64
CA ASP A 318 11.36 -17.72 -22.56
C ASP A 318 12.42 -18.52 -21.77
N GLU A 319 12.89 -18.00 -20.63
CA GLU A 319 13.66 -18.79 -19.68
C GLU A 319 12.79 -19.93 -19.16
N SER A 320 13.33 -21.10 -19.31
CA SER A 320 12.66 -22.36 -19.02
C SER A 320 12.09 -22.39 -17.59
N ILE A 321 10.94 -23.00 -17.44
CA ILE A 321 10.23 -23.21 -16.18
C ILE A 321 11.15 -23.85 -15.09
N GLU A 322 12.24 -24.48 -15.50
CA GLU A 322 13.22 -25.15 -14.63
C GLU A 322 13.91 -24.22 -13.62
N ASP A 323 14.15 -22.93 -13.96
CA ASP A 323 14.78 -21.98 -13.04
C ASP A 323 13.83 -21.49 -11.92
N ARG A 324 12.52 -21.69 -12.07
CA ARG A 324 11.53 -21.29 -11.08
C ARG A 324 11.40 -22.26 -9.91
N THR A 325 11.81 -23.52 -10.11
CA THR A 325 11.67 -24.58 -9.12
C THR A 325 12.72 -24.54 -8.02
N ASN A 326 13.84 -23.86 -8.23
CA ASN A 326 14.97 -23.79 -7.31
C ASN A 326 15.05 -22.49 -6.48
N TYR A 327 13.93 -21.77 -6.37
CA TYR A 327 13.91 -20.52 -5.59
C TYR A 327 14.10 -20.80 -4.10
N THR A 328 15.27 -20.51 -3.59
CA THR A 328 15.55 -20.27 -2.18
C THR A 328 15.43 -18.78 -1.92
N GLU A 329 14.83 -18.36 -0.79
CA GLU A 329 14.76 -16.93 -0.41
C GLU A 329 16.11 -16.26 -0.69
N PRO A 330 16.15 -15.18 -1.51
CA PRO A 330 17.41 -14.53 -1.84
C PRO A 330 18.04 -14.03 -0.55
N SER A 331 19.31 -14.36 -0.35
CA SER A 331 20.11 -13.70 0.67
C SER A 331 20.16 -12.20 0.35
N LYS A 332 20.27 -11.33 1.36
CA LYS A 332 20.37 -9.86 1.17
C LYS A 332 21.39 -9.44 0.11
N SER A 333 22.45 -10.25 -0.10
CA SER A 333 23.49 -10.03 -1.11
C SER A 333 23.03 -10.23 -2.57
N SER A 334 22.06 -11.09 -2.83
CA SER A 334 21.54 -11.31 -4.19
C SER A 334 20.58 -10.22 -4.65
N ILE A 335 19.92 -9.56 -3.70
CA ILE A 335 19.04 -8.42 -3.98
C ILE A 335 19.88 -7.19 -4.34
N ASP A 336 21.00 -6.98 -3.63
CA ASP A 336 21.91 -5.85 -3.90
C ASP A 336 22.55 -5.91 -5.29
N VAL A 337 22.76 -7.10 -5.86
CA VAL A 337 23.30 -7.29 -7.22
C VAL A 337 22.28 -6.93 -8.30
N LEU A 338 21.00 -7.17 -8.05
CA LEU A 338 19.93 -6.81 -9.00
C LEU A 338 19.60 -5.31 -8.96
N GLU A 339 19.77 -4.65 -7.79
CA GLU A 339 19.61 -3.19 -7.68
C GLU A 339 20.65 -2.42 -8.51
N THR A 340 21.88 -2.93 -8.65
CA THR A 340 22.95 -2.28 -9.43
C THR A 340 22.74 -2.37 -10.94
N THR A 341 22.01 -3.34 -11.44
CA THR A 341 21.71 -3.45 -12.88
C THR A 341 20.57 -2.55 -13.35
N PHE A 342 19.76 -1.99 -12.43
CA PHE A 342 18.65 -1.10 -12.76
C PHE A 342 18.98 0.41 -12.66
N VAL A 343 20.19 0.79 -12.20
CA VAL A 343 20.51 2.20 -11.86
C VAL A 343 21.30 2.95 -12.96
N ASP A 344 21.80 2.30 -14.01
CA ASP A 344 22.88 2.90 -14.81
C ASP A 344 22.56 3.25 -16.28
N ASP A 345 21.32 3.63 -16.61
CA ASP A 345 21.01 4.13 -17.98
C ASP A 345 20.43 5.55 -18.03
N THR A 346 20.72 6.42 -17.05
CA THR A 346 20.27 7.82 -17.11
C THR A 346 21.39 8.87 -17.03
N GLU A 347 22.61 8.54 -17.45
CA GLU A 347 23.62 9.57 -17.78
C GLU A 347 24.09 9.40 -19.22
N ASN A 348 23.36 10.04 -20.14
CA ASN A 348 23.88 10.72 -21.35
C ASN A 348 22.77 11.55 -22.00
#